data_7e42fd469f82ec2057644887b6ccbd55
#
_entry.id   7e42fd469f82ec2057644887b6ccbd55
#
_cell.length_a   1.000
_cell.length_b   1.000
_cell.length_c   1.000
_cell.angle_alpha   90.00
_cell.angle_beta   90.00
_cell.angle_gamma   90.00
#
_symmetry.space_group_name_H-M   'P 1'
#
loop_
_entity.id
_entity.type
_entity.pdbx_description
1 polymer ?
#
loop_
_entity_poly.entity_id
_entity_poly.type
_entity_poly.pdbx_seq_one_letter_code
_entity_poly.pdbx_strand_id
1 'polypeptide(L)'
;MKKRTRIKWKNVIKATALVVAVGVGVSCVWANKDTPEPTNLNPKMIAEAHIQEEGFKEYKIPVEFAAEGGKMDVRTQKRTWYACHGYNVSYPLVLAIIEAESGYHAEARNNHAGAIGYMQIVPDWHQERISRMHADIENYPVDNILVGIDYLAELQEHCIDENYLLMSYNMGLSEATRLWQMGIHSTEYSRYILNRKKEITRELEGAYL
;
A
#
# COMPACT_ATOMS: atom_id res chain seq x y z
N MET A 1 -17.37 -3.41 -29.04
CA MET A 1 -17.75 -2.60 -27.87
C MET A 1 -17.91 -3.53 -26.66
N LYS A 2 -16.91 -3.66 -25.82
CA LYS A 2 -17.01 -4.45 -24.56
C LYS A 2 -17.61 -3.54 -23.48
N LYS A 3 -18.77 -3.93 -22.93
CA LYS A 3 -19.41 -3.23 -21.80
C LYS A 3 -18.51 -3.35 -20.57
N ARG A 4 -17.94 -2.24 -20.11
CA ARG A 4 -17.28 -2.15 -18.79
C ARG A 4 -18.33 -2.38 -17.72
N THR A 5 -18.22 -3.47 -16.99
CA THR A 5 -19.06 -3.74 -15.81
C THR A 5 -18.60 -2.79 -14.71
N ARG A 6 -19.38 -1.76 -14.44
CA ARG A 6 -19.20 -0.86 -13.31
C ARG A 6 -19.49 -1.66 -12.04
N ILE A 7 -18.44 -2.07 -11.32
CA ILE A 7 -18.59 -2.64 -9.98
C ILE A 7 -19.18 -1.55 -9.09
N LYS A 8 -20.32 -1.84 -8.48
CA LYS A 8 -20.98 -0.90 -7.57
C LYS A 8 -20.19 -0.87 -6.26
N TRP A 9 -19.34 0.11 -6.10
CA TRP A 9 -18.45 0.36 -4.98
C TRP A 9 -19.09 0.26 -3.58
N LYS A 10 -20.42 0.41 -3.49
CA LYS A 10 -21.17 0.34 -2.24
C LYS A 10 -21.07 -0.99 -1.48
N ASN A 11 -20.62 -2.06 -2.13
CA ASN A 11 -20.54 -3.39 -1.51
C ASN A 11 -19.12 -3.82 -1.12
N VAL A 12 -18.07 -3.17 -1.65
CA VAL A 12 -16.67 -3.49 -1.32
C VAL A 12 -16.29 -2.86 0.03
N ILE A 13 -16.86 -1.69 0.35
CA ILE A 13 -16.58 -0.94 1.59
C ILE A 13 -17.23 -1.56 2.85
N LYS A 14 -18.14 -2.53 2.69
CA LYS A 14 -18.84 -3.13 3.85
C LYS A 14 -18.06 -4.19 4.61
N ALA A 15 -16.89 -4.60 4.12
CA ALA A 15 -16.09 -5.65 4.77
C ALA A 15 -15.09 -5.13 5.82
N THR A 16 -14.91 -3.81 5.94
CA THR A 16 -13.90 -3.21 6.84
C THR A 16 -14.42 -2.79 8.21
N ALA A 17 -15.62 -3.16 8.60
CA ALA A 17 -16.18 -2.76 9.89
C ALA A 17 -16.58 -3.98 10.72
N LEU A 18 -15.66 -4.61 11.39
CA LEU A 18 -15.80 -5.13 12.75
C LEU A 18 -14.55 -5.95 13.17
N VAL A 19 -13.58 -5.33 13.78
CA VAL A 19 -12.66 -6.05 14.67
C VAL A 19 -12.61 -5.29 15.98
N VAL A 20 -13.31 -5.85 16.97
CA VAL A 20 -13.20 -5.47 18.37
C VAL A 20 -11.84 -5.95 18.86
N ALA A 21 -11.06 -5.03 19.42
CA ALA A 21 -9.80 -5.32 20.07
C ALA A 21 -10.02 -6.25 21.27
N VAL A 22 -9.41 -7.44 21.21
CA VAL A 22 -9.10 -8.21 22.42
C VAL A 22 -7.58 -8.39 22.43
N GLY A 23 -6.95 -7.60 23.28
CA GLY A 23 -5.52 -7.74 23.56
C GLY A 23 -5.27 -9.01 24.36
N VAL A 24 -4.43 -9.88 23.83
CA VAL A 24 -3.64 -10.84 24.62
C VAL A 24 -2.29 -10.97 23.96
N GLY A 25 -1.27 -10.52 24.67
CA GLY A 25 0.12 -10.64 24.25
C GLY A 25 0.56 -12.10 24.16
N VAL A 26 1.18 -12.42 23.04
CA VAL A 26 2.04 -13.61 22.93
C VAL A 26 3.40 -13.13 22.44
N SER A 27 4.34 -13.01 23.40
CA SER A 27 5.75 -12.83 23.12
C SER A 27 6.31 -14.10 22.51
N CYS A 28 6.59 -14.14 21.23
CA CYS A 28 7.48 -15.13 20.64
C CYS A 28 8.84 -14.47 20.41
N VAL A 29 9.73 -14.68 21.38
CA VAL A 29 11.13 -14.35 21.29
C VAL A 29 11.82 -15.39 20.40
N TRP A 30 12.20 -15.00 19.18
CA TRP A 30 13.30 -15.64 18.46
C TRP A 30 14.30 -14.54 18.12
N ALA A 31 15.24 -14.33 19.04
CA ALA A 31 16.39 -13.49 18.79
C ALA A 31 17.39 -14.25 17.91
N ASN A 32 17.47 -13.92 16.63
CA ASN A 32 18.62 -14.25 15.84
C ASN A 32 19.53 -13.00 15.79
N LYS A 33 20.73 -13.10 16.39
CA LYS A 33 21.63 -11.99 16.69
C LYS A 33 22.44 -11.45 15.49
N ASP A 34 22.15 -11.87 14.26
CA ASP A 34 22.95 -11.53 13.09
C ASP A 34 22.15 -10.91 11.92
N THR A 35 20.94 -10.41 12.18
CA THR A 35 20.28 -9.54 11.19
C THR A 35 20.75 -8.12 11.44
N PRO A 36 21.28 -7.42 10.40
CA PRO A 36 21.52 -5.99 10.54
C PRO A 36 20.22 -5.32 10.94
N GLU A 37 20.27 -4.43 11.93
CA GLU A 37 19.11 -3.61 12.29
C GLU A 37 18.54 -2.98 11.02
N PRO A 38 17.21 -2.98 10.84
CA PRO A 38 16.62 -2.29 9.71
C PRO A 38 17.13 -0.86 9.78
N THR A 39 17.86 -0.44 8.77
CA THR A 39 18.35 0.93 8.64
C THR A 39 17.14 1.82 8.78
N ASN A 40 17.14 2.67 9.81
CA ASN A 40 16.06 3.54 10.22
C ASN A 40 15.87 4.69 9.18
N LEU A 41 15.74 4.31 7.91
CA LEU A 41 15.64 5.21 6.78
C LEU A 41 14.15 5.53 6.56
N ASN A 42 13.79 6.75 6.89
CA ASN A 42 12.48 7.31 6.60
C ASN A 42 12.20 7.25 5.07
N PRO A 43 11.08 6.66 4.61
CA PRO A 43 10.72 6.59 3.19
C PRO A 43 10.79 7.93 2.47
N LYS A 44 10.44 9.01 3.19
CA LYS A 44 10.54 10.38 2.69
C LYS A 44 12.00 10.75 2.40
N MET A 45 12.93 10.37 3.28
CA MET A 45 14.37 10.59 3.08
C MET A 45 14.93 9.71 1.96
N ILE A 46 14.49 8.46 1.84
CA ILE A 46 14.88 7.57 0.74
C ILE A 46 14.39 8.14 -0.60
N ALA A 47 13.12 8.53 -0.67
CA ALA A 47 12.56 9.12 -1.87
C ALA A 47 13.23 10.46 -2.24
N GLU A 48 13.65 11.25 -1.24
CA GLU A 48 14.37 12.51 -1.45
C GLU A 48 15.85 12.29 -1.78
N ALA A 49 16.53 11.34 -1.14
CA ALA A 49 17.93 11.00 -1.40
C ALA A 49 18.12 10.44 -2.82
N HIS A 50 17.27 9.52 -3.26
CA HIS A 50 17.32 9.01 -4.63
C HIS A 50 17.04 10.09 -5.69
N ILE A 51 16.25 11.12 -5.37
CA ILE A 51 16.05 12.28 -6.26
C ILE A 51 17.32 13.14 -6.36
N GLN A 52 18.18 13.14 -5.33
CA GLN A 52 19.38 13.97 -5.27
C GLN A 52 20.66 13.27 -5.76
N GLU A 53 20.83 11.96 -5.49
CA GLU A 53 22.08 11.24 -5.75
C GLU A 53 22.20 10.67 -7.16
N GLU A 54 21.11 10.20 -7.73
CA GLU A 54 21.11 9.68 -9.10
C GLU A 54 20.75 10.77 -10.10
N GLY A 55 21.54 11.79 -10.34
CA GLY A 55 21.27 12.80 -11.34
C GLY A 55 20.38 12.25 -12.48
N PHE A 56 19.06 12.41 -12.35
CA PHE A 56 17.98 12.03 -13.24
C PHE A 56 18.36 10.98 -14.31
N LYS A 57 18.61 9.74 -13.94
CA LYS A 57 18.28 8.66 -14.85
C LYS A 57 16.77 8.76 -15.01
N GLU A 58 16.35 9.15 -16.19
CA GLU A 58 14.98 9.31 -16.59
C GLU A 58 14.31 7.94 -16.51
N TYR A 59 13.94 7.53 -15.31
CA TYR A 59 13.08 6.38 -15.13
C TYR A 59 11.77 6.76 -15.80
N LYS A 60 11.52 6.15 -16.95
CA LYS A 60 10.28 6.36 -17.68
C LYS A 60 9.13 5.87 -16.83
N ILE A 61 8.64 6.76 -15.96
CA ILE A 61 7.32 6.57 -15.39
C ILE A 61 6.38 6.67 -16.56
N PRO A 62 5.51 5.68 -16.78
CA PRO A 62 4.59 5.72 -17.90
C PRO A 62 3.82 7.03 -17.86
N VAL A 63 4.06 7.88 -18.83
CA VAL A 63 3.40 9.19 -18.98
C VAL A 63 1.88 9.01 -19.02
N GLU A 64 1.40 7.84 -19.47
CA GLU A 64 0.00 7.46 -19.58
C GLU A 64 -0.71 7.34 -18.22
N PHE A 65 -0.03 6.97 -17.13
CA PHE A 65 -0.62 7.03 -15.81
C PHE A 65 -0.89 8.46 -15.33
N ALA A 66 -0.10 9.42 -15.80
CA ALA A 66 -0.33 10.84 -15.57
C ALA A 66 -1.42 11.40 -16.50
N ALA A 67 -1.54 10.84 -17.73
CA ALA A 67 -2.41 11.36 -18.78
C ALA A 67 -3.84 10.82 -18.72
N GLU A 68 -4.09 9.62 -18.19
CA GLU A 68 -5.43 9.07 -18.07
C GLU A 68 -6.22 9.71 -16.93
N GLY A 69 -6.69 10.93 -17.15
CA GLY A 69 -7.79 11.53 -16.39
C GLY A 69 -7.45 11.96 -14.96
N GLY A 70 -6.21 12.37 -14.65
CA GLY A 70 -5.91 13.01 -13.38
C GLY A 70 -5.99 12.08 -12.16
N LYS A 71 -5.71 10.81 -12.32
CA LYS A 71 -5.74 9.85 -11.20
C LYS A 71 -4.72 10.19 -10.14
N MET A 72 -3.52 10.61 -10.53
CA MET A 72 -2.45 11.01 -9.62
C MET A 72 -1.45 11.91 -10.37
N ASP A 73 -1.01 13.00 -9.76
CA ASP A 73 -0.04 13.88 -10.40
C ASP A 73 1.34 13.23 -10.55
N VAL A 74 2.13 13.68 -11.55
CA VAL A 74 3.44 13.08 -11.90
C VAL A 74 4.42 13.12 -10.73
N ARG A 75 4.40 14.17 -9.91
CA ARG A 75 5.31 14.30 -8.76
C ARG A 75 4.99 13.24 -7.70
N THR A 76 3.71 13.04 -7.40
CA THR A 76 3.24 12.01 -6.47
C THR A 76 3.59 10.62 -7.00
N GLN A 77 3.38 10.35 -8.30
CA GLN A 77 3.76 9.07 -8.91
C GLN A 77 5.26 8.80 -8.78
N LYS A 78 6.11 9.79 -9.09
CA LYS A 78 7.56 9.67 -8.95
C LYS A 78 7.97 9.32 -7.52
N ARG A 79 7.47 10.04 -6.54
CA ARG A 79 7.77 9.78 -5.12
C ARG A 79 7.29 8.39 -4.68
N THR A 80 6.11 7.95 -5.12
CA THR A 80 5.58 6.60 -4.89
C THR A 80 6.52 5.55 -5.49
N TRP A 81 6.96 5.73 -6.73
CA TRP A 81 7.85 4.81 -7.41
C TRP A 81 9.19 4.67 -6.68
N TYR A 82 9.84 5.79 -6.30
CA TYR A 82 11.10 5.76 -5.55
C TYR A 82 10.94 5.11 -4.18
N ALA A 83 9.87 5.40 -3.47
CA ALA A 83 9.59 4.75 -2.19
C ALA A 83 9.42 3.23 -2.36
N CYS A 84 8.67 2.79 -3.37
CA CYS A 84 8.51 1.37 -3.67
C CYS A 84 9.85 0.68 -3.90
N HIS A 85 10.77 1.31 -4.66
CA HIS A 85 12.13 0.78 -4.87
C HIS A 85 12.95 0.74 -3.58
N GLY A 86 12.93 1.82 -2.80
CA GLY A 86 13.67 1.90 -1.54
C GLY A 86 13.24 0.86 -0.50
N TYR A 87 11.95 0.52 -0.50
CA TYR A 87 11.35 -0.47 0.41
C TYR A 87 11.21 -1.87 -0.19
N ASN A 88 11.66 -2.08 -1.43
CA ASN A 88 11.47 -3.34 -2.16
C ASN A 88 9.99 -3.78 -2.20
N VAL A 89 9.07 -2.83 -2.35
CA VAL A 89 7.64 -3.04 -2.52
C VAL A 89 7.28 -2.89 -3.99
N SER A 90 6.44 -3.76 -4.51
CA SER A 90 6.02 -3.72 -5.92
C SER A 90 5.21 -2.45 -6.23
N TYR A 91 5.70 -1.57 -7.13
CA TYR A 91 4.99 -0.37 -7.55
C TYR A 91 3.61 -0.67 -8.16
N PRO A 92 3.46 -1.65 -9.09
CA PRO A 92 2.13 -2.04 -9.57
C PRO A 92 1.18 -2.53 -8.47
N LEU A 93 1.70 -3.16 -7.42
CA LEU A 93 0.90 -3.57 -6.26
C LEU A 93 0.36 -2.36 -5.51
N VAL A 94 1.22 -1.37 -5.24
CA VAL A 94 0.83 -0.13 -4.56
C VAL A 94 -0.24 0.61 -5.37
N LEU A 95 -0.08 0.72 -6.69
CA LEU A 95 -1.08 1.36 -7.55
C LEU A 95 -2.43 0.61 -7.53
N ALA A 96 -2.41 -0.72 -7.53
CA ALA A 96 -3.63 -1.53 -7.42
C ALA A 96 -4.33 -1.35 -6.06
N ILE A 97 -3.57 -1.22 -4.98
CA ILE A 97 -4.11 -0.91 -3.65
C ILE A 97 -4.73 0.50 -3.65
N ILE A 98 -4.03 1.51 -4.13
CA ILE A 98 -4.56 2.89 -4.22
C ILE A 98 -5.86 2.93 -5.04
N GLU A 99 -5.93 2.18 -6.14
CA GLU A 99 -7.15 2.09 -6.95
C GLU A 99 -8.30 1.46 -6.14
N ALA A 100 -8.03 0.39 -5.40
CA ALA A 100 -9.04 -0.30 -4.61
C ALA A 100 -9.52 0.52 -3.41
N GLU A 101 -8.60 1.17 -2.70
CA GLU A 101 -8.89 1.89 -1.46
C GLU A 101 -9.59 3.23 -1.70
N SER A 102 -9.14 3.98 -2.68
CA SER A 102 -9.62 5.35 -2.90
C SER A 102 -10.06 5.67 -4.32
N GLY A 103 -9.85 4.77 -5.29
CA GLY A 103 -10.01 5.10 -6.71
C GLY A 103 -9.09 6.26 -7.15
N TYR A 104 -7.92 6.41 -6.55
CA TYR A 104 -6.99 7.51 -6.73
C TYR A 104 -7.49 8.88 -6.22
N HIS A 105 -8.42 8.90 -5.28
CA HIS A 105 -8.87 10.13 -4.65
C HIS A 105 -8.07 10.43 -3.38
N ALA A 106 -7.24 11.47 -3.43
CA ALA A 106 -6.42 11.92 -2.30
C ALA A 106 -7.24 12.27 -1.05
N GLU A 107 -8.43 12.84 -1.28
CA GLU A 107 -9.34 13.31 -0.25
C GLU A 107 -10.32 12.22 0.25
N ALA A 108 -10.14 10.98 -0.18
CA ALA A 108 -11.02 9.89 0.22
C ALA A 108 -11.03 9.72 1.74
N ARG A 109 -12.23 9.63 2.33
CA ARG A 109 -12.42 9.42 3.77
C ARG A 109 -13.48 8.37 4.03
N ASN A 110 -13.17 7.43 4.91
CA ASN A 110 -14.14 6.48 5.44
C ASN A 110 -14.44 6.84 6.89
N ASN A 111 -15.51 7.61 7.10
CA ASN A 111 -15.88 8.11 8.41
C ASN A 111 -16.24 7.01 9.43
N HIS A 112 -16.58 5.79 8.99
CA HIS A 112 -16.87 4.67 9.88
C HIS A 112 -15.61 4.00 10.42
N ALA A 113 -14.59 3.90 9.59
CA ALA A 113 -13.31 3.29 9.95
C ALA A 113 -12.25 4.32 10.37
N GLY A 114 -12.48 5.61 10.13
CA GLY A 114 -11.48 6.65 10.32
C GLY A 114 -10.34 6.61 9.30
N ALA A 115 -10.51 5.88 8.19
CA ALA A 115 -9.48 5.73 7.17
C ALA A 115 -9.48 6.93 6.23
N ILE A 116 -8.28 7.37 5.82
CA ILE A 116 -8.09 8.57 5.01
C ILE A 116 -7.10 8.34 3.85
N GLY A 117 -7.28 9.12 2.79
CA GLY A 117 -6.32 9.31 1.71
C GLY A 117 -6.23 8.17 0.71
N TYR A 118 -5.19 8.21 -0.11
CA TYR A 118 -4.95 7.28 -1.20
C TYR A 118 -4.98 5.81 -0.80
N MET A 119 -4.34 5.47 0.32
CA MET A 119 -4.18 4.09 0.80
C MET A 119 -5.07 3.77 2.01
N GLN A 120 -6.06 4.65 2.31
CA GLN A 120 -7.02 4.47 3.41
C GLN A 120 -6.36 4.11 4.74
N ILE A 121 -5.34 4.87 5.10
CA ILE A 121 -4.63 4.72 6.37
C ILE A 121 -5.52 5.17 7.52
N VAL A 122 -5.64 4.37 8.57
CA VAL A 122 -6.30 4.73 9.83
C VAL A 122 -5.26 5.33 10.77
N PRO A 123 -5.28 6.65 11.04
CA PRO A 123 -4.22 7.30 11.81
C PRO A 123 -3.98 6.66 13.17
N ASP A 124 -5.04 6.26 13.87
CA ASP A 124 -4.96 5.69 15.21
C ASP A 124 -4.17 4.38 15.27
N TRP A 125 -4.16 3.60 14.18
CA TRP A 125 -3.43 2.34 14.11
C TRP A 125 -1.98 2.51 13.66
N HIS A 126 -1.63 3.69 13.16
CA HIS A 126 -0.32 3.97 12.58
C HIS A 126 0.40 5.16 13.24
N GLN A 127 -0.01 5.57 14.46
CA GLN A 127 0.55 6.74 15.16
C GLN A 127 2.06 6.68 15.31
N GLU A 128 2.61 5.54 15.73
CA GLU A 128 4.05 5.35 15.88
C GLU A 128 4.77 5.47 14.53
N ARG A 129 4.23 4.85 13.47
CA ARG A 129 4.76 4.93 12.12
C ARG A 129 4.74 6.36 11.59
N ILE A 130 3.60 7.04 11.70
CA ILE A 130 3.41 8.44 11.28
C ILE A 130 4.41 9.34 12.00
N SER A 131 4.57 9.16 13.32
CA SER A 131 5.50 9.94 14.13
C SER A 131 6.96 9.69 13.73
N ARG A 132 7.37 8.42 13.58
CA ARG A 132 8.71 8.03 13.16
C ARG A 132 9.09 8.59 11.79
N MET A 133 8.13 8.61 10.88
CA MET A 133 8.32 9.11 9.51
C MET A 133 8.18 10.63 9.40
N HIS A 134 7.79 11.33 10.48
CA HIS A 134 7.42 12.76 10.44
C HIS A 134 6.40 13.06 9.33
N ALA A 135 5.46 12.12 9.12
CA ALA A 135 4.46 12.22 8.07
C ALA A 135 3.27 13.06 8.52
N ASP A 136 2.71 13.83 7.59
CA ASP A 136 1.46 14.55 7.76
C ASP A 136 0.45 14.05 6.72
N ILE A 137 -0.17 12.93 7.05
CA ILE A 137 -1.08 12.21 6.14
C ILE A 137 -2.41 12.92 5.93
N GLU A 138 -2.71 13.96 6.72
CA GLU A 138 -3.91 14.79 6.60
C GLU A 138 -3.74 15.88 5.53
N ASN A 139 -2.57 16.53 5.49
CA ASN A 139 -2.32 17.69 4.64
C ASN A 139 -1.46 17.36 3.41
N TYR A 140 -0.68 16.28 3.46
CA TYR A 140 0.18 15.88 2.34
C TYR A 140 -0.21 14.49 1.83
N PRO A 141 -1.00 14.40 0.75
CA PRO A 141 -1.49 13.12 0.23
C PRO A 141 -0.39 12.09 -0.07
N VAL A 142 0.79 12.53 -0.48
CA VAL A 142 1.93 11.64 -0.72
C VAL A 142 2.43 10.98 0.57
N ASP A 143 2.36 11.66 1.72
CA ASP A 143 2.78 11.08 2.99
C ASP A 143 1.87 9.91 3.40
N ASN A 144 0.59 9.95 3.01
CA ASN A 144 -0.34 8.83 3.16
C ASN A 144 0.15 7.58 2.38
N ILE A 145 0.61 7.78 1.15
CA ILE A 145 1.17 6.70 0.33
C ILE A 145 2.45 6.16 0.96
N LEU A 146 3.35 7.04 1.42
CA LEU A 146 4.61 6.63 2.03
C LEU A 146 4.40 5.79 3.30
N VAL A 147 3.45 6.19 4.14
CA VAL A 147 3.05 5.42 5.34
C VAL A 147 2.48 4.05 4.95
N GLY A 148 1.67 3.98 3.90
CA GLY A 148 1.14 2.71 3.39
C GLY A 148 2.22 1.79 2.82
N ILE A 149 3.23 2.33 2.12
CA ILE A 149 4.37 1.56 1.61
C ILE A 149 5.22 1.01 2.75
N ASP A 150 5.52 1.82 3.76
CA ASP A 150 6.25 1.38 4.94
C ASP A 150 5.50 0.26 5.70
N TYR A 151 4.17 0.36 5.78
CA TYR A 151 3.34 -0.71 6.35
C TYR A 151 3.39 -2.00 5.51
N LEU A 152 3.31 -1.89 4.19
CA LEU A 152 3.44 -3.05 3.30
C LEU A 152 4.81 -3.71 3.43
N ALA A 153 5.88 -2.93 3.54
CA ALA A 153 7.23 -3.45 3.74
C ALA A 153 7.34 -4.25 5.04
N GLU A 154 6.80 -3.74 6.14
CA GLU A 154 6.73 -4.47 7.42
C GLU A 154 5.92 -5.78 7.28
N LEU A 155 4.77 -5.73 6.62
CA LEU A 155 3.95 -6.93 6.40
C LEU A 155 4.67 -7.97 5.55
N GLN A 156 5.51 -7.57 4.58
CA GLN A 156 6.30 -8.50 3.75
C GLN A 156 7.27 -9.35 4.59
N GLU A 157 7.75 -8.85 5.72
CA GLU A 157 8.62 -9.61 6.63
C GLU A 157 7.89 -10.78 7.32
N HIS A 158 6.57 -10.69 7.42
CA HIS A 158 5.72 -11.66 8.13
C HIS A 158 4.86 -12.53 7.21
N CYS A 159 4.68 -12.11 5.96
CA CYS A 159 3.74 -12.74 5.06
C CYS A 159 4.43 -13.68 4.08
N ILE A 160 3.92 -14.91 3.96
CA ILE A 160 4.48 -15.97 3.11
C ILE A 160 4.16 -15.80 1.62
N ASP A 161 3.10 -15.07 1.30
CA ASP A 161 2.72 -14.75 -0.07
C ASP A 161 1.90 -13.46 -0.18
N GLU A 162 1.62 -13.02 -1.40
CA GLU A 162 0.89 -11.77 -1.66
C GLU A 162 -0.59 -11.82 -1.24
N ASN A 163 -1.26 -12.97 -1.23
CA ASN A 163 -2.63 -13.04 -0.70
C ASN A 163 -2.63 -12.80 0.80
N TYR A 164 -1.68 -13.43 1.51
CA TYR A 164 -1.56 -13.25 2.95
C TYR A 164 -1.20 -11.81 3.31
N LEU A 165 -0.26 -11.20 2.57
CA LEU A 165 0.08 -9.78 2.70
C LEU A 165 -1.15 -8.88 2.52
N LEU A 166 -1.92 -9.08 1.47
CA LEU A 166 -3.10 -8.27 1.16
C LEU A 166 -4.24 -8.48 2.14
N MET A 167 -4.45 -9.71 2.62
CA MET A 167 -5.37 -9.99 3.71
C MET A 167 -4.94 -9.26 4.98
N SER A 168 -3.63 -9.31 5.31
CA SER A 168 -3.06 -8.63 6.48
C SER A 168 -3.18 -7.11 6.37
N TYR A 169 -2.97 -6.56 5.19
CA TYR A 169 -3.18 -5.13 4.93
C TYR A 169 -4.64 -4.72 5.17
N ASN A 170 -5.59 -5.48 4.64
CA ASN A 170 -7.01 -5.13 4.66
C ASN A 170 -7.68 -5.33 6.02
N MET A 171 -7.33 -6.39 6.76
CA MET A 171 -8.02 -6.78 8.00
C MET A 171 -7.10 -6.91 9.22
N GLY A 172 -5.83 -6.58 9.07
CA GLY A 172 -4.81 -6.74 10.10
C GLY A 172 -4.25 -8.16 10.16
N LEU A 173 -2.98 -8.27 10.58
CA LEU A 173 -2.22 -9.52 10.59
C LEU A 173 -2.90 -10.63 11.42
N SER A 174 -3.48 -10.27 12.57
CA SER A 174 -4.12 -11.25 13.46
C SER A 174 -5.33 -11.94 12.81
N GLU A 175 -6.21 -11.19 12.17
CA GLU A 175 -7.38 -11.75 11.52
C GLU A 175 -7.00 -12.51 10.25
N ALA A 176 -6.05 -12.00 9.48
CA ALA A 176 -5.51 -12.70 8.32
C ALA A 176 -4.89 -14.05 8.73
N THR A 177 -4.12 -14.10 9.83
CA THR A 177 -3.55 -15.33 10.38
C THR A 177 -4.63 -16.33 10.77
N ARG A 178 -5.67 -15.86 11.45
CA ARG A 178 -6.80 -16.72 11.85
C ARG A 178 -7.48 -17.35 10.64
N LEU A 179 -7.78 -16.58 9.62
CA LEU A 179 -8.39 -17.09 8.38
C LEU A 179 -7.46 -18.06 7.66
N TRP A 180 -6.16 -17.74 7.61
CA TRP A 180 -5.15 -18.59 6.97
C TRP A 180 -5.07 -19.97 7.62
N GLN A 181 -5.08 -20.03 8.95
CA GLN A 181 -5.12 -21.28 9.71
C GLN A 181 -6.41 -22.09 9.50
N MET A 182 -7.50 -21.42 9.14
CA MET A 182 -8.77 -22.07 8.77
C MET A 182 -8.80 -22.53 7.29
N GLY A 183 -7.69 -22.41 6.55
CA GLY A 183 -7.60 -22.78 5.15
C GLY A 183 -8.16 -21.75 4.16
N ILE A 184 -8.43 -20.53 4.63
CA ILE A 184 -8.89 -19.43 3.77
C ILE A 184 -7.66 -18.61 3.34
N HIS A 185 -7.14 -18.92 2.15
CA HIS A 185 -5.88 -18.39 1.64
C HIS A 185 -6.05 -17.23 0.65
N SER A 186 -7.25 -16.72 0.45
CA SER A 186 -7.55 -15.53 -0.33
C SER A 186 -8.90 -14.95 0.03
N THR A 187 -9.07 -13.66 -0.19
CA THR A 187 -10.33 -12.93 -0.06
C THR A 187 -10.74 -12.33 -1.40
N GLU A 188 -11.94 -11.77 -1.49
CA GLU A 188 -12.34 -11.00 -2.67
C GLU A 188 -11.39 -9.81 -2.90
N TYR A 189 -11.02 -9.12 -1.82
CA TYR A 189 -10.06 -8.02 -1.83
C TYR A 189 -8.70 -8.46 -2.41
N SER A 190 -8.08 -9.51 -1.85
CA SER A 190 -6.75 -9.93 -2.30
C SER A 190 -6.76 -10.38 -3.77
N ARG A 191 -7.78 -11.11 -4.20
CA ARG A 191 -7.93 -11.53 -5.61
C ARG A 191 -8.11 -10.35 -6.56
N TYR A 192 -8.92 -9.37 -6.17
CA TYR A 192 -9.11 -8.14 -6.95
C TYR A 192 -7.79 -7.41 -7.17
N ILE A 193 -7.05 -7.14 -6.06
CA ILE A 193 -5.77 -6.44 -6.10
C ILE A 193 -4.75 -7.17 -6.99
N LEU A 194 -4.61 -8.50 -6.82
CA LEU A 194 -3.64 -9.26 -7.60
C LEU A 194 -3.98 -9.31 -9.10
N ASN A 195 -5.25 -9.34 -9.45
CA ASN A 195 -5.65 -9.25 -10.84
C ASN A 195 -5.34 -7.86 -11.42
N ARG A 196 -5.65 -6.80 -10.67
CA ARG A 196 -5.38 -5.44 -11.09
C ARG A 196 -3.88 -5.15 -11.18
N LYS A 197 -3.07 -5.65 -10.21
CA LYS A 197 -1.60 -5.62 -10.29
C LYS A 197 -1.09 -6.19 -11.61
N LYS A 198 -1.59 -7.35 -12.05
CA LYS A 198 -1.18 -7.96 -13.33
C LYS A 198 -1.53 -7.09 -14.53
N GLU A 199 -2.70 -6.45 -14.52
CA GLU A 199 -3.12 -5.54 -15.59
C GLU A 199 -2.19 -4.31 -15.62
N ILE A 200 -1.97 -3.66 -14.47
CA ILE A 200 -1.07 -2.51 -14.34
C ILE A 200 0.36 -2.88 -14.79
N THR A 201 0.88 -4.05 -14.39
CA THR A 201 2.21 -4.51 -14.83
C THR A 201 2.31 -4.56 -16.35
N ARG A 202 1.30 -5.12 -17.04
CA ARG A 202 1.27 -5.20 -18.51
C ARG A 202 1.15 -3.82 -19.17
N GLU A 203 0.36 -2.93 -18.56
CA GLU A 203 0.21 -1.54 -19.02
C GLU A 203 1.57 -0.82 -18.93
N LEU A 204 2.30 -1.01 -17.83
CA LEU A 204 3.64 -0.44 -17.64
C LEU A 204 4.68 -1.04 -18.60
N GLU A 205 4.68 -2.35 -18.80
CA GLU A 205 5.59 -3.03 -19.75
C GLU A 205 5.31 -2.61 -21.20
N GLY A 206 4.06 -2.47 -21.59
CA GLY A 206 3.67 -2.01 -22.92
C GLY A 206 4.02 -0.55 -23.24
N ALA A 207 4.17 0.29 -22.22
CA ALA A 207 4.58 1.68 -22.37
C ALA A 207 6.09 1.85 -22.64
N TYR A 208 6.89 0.79 -22.48
CA TYR A 208 8.34 0.78 -22.74
C TYR A 208 8.71 0.24 -24.14
N LEU A 209 7.72 -0.21 -24.94
CA LEU A 209 7.90 -0.69 -26.31
C LEU A 209 7.53 0.39 -27.34
#